data_cabff0dd93ecaaaddd6048034081246e
#
_entry.id   cabff0dd93ecaaaddd6048034081246e
#
_cell.length_a   1.000
_cell.length_b   1.000
_cell.length_c   1.000
_cell.angle_alpha   90.00
_cell.angle_beta   90.00
_cell.angle_gamma   90.00
#
_symmetry.space_group_name_H-M   'P 1'
#
loop_
_entity.id
_entity.type
_entity.pdbx_description
1 polymer ?
#
loop_
_entity_poly.entity_id
_entity_poly.type
_entity_poly.pdbx_seq_one_letter_code
_entity_poly.pdbx_strand_id
1 'polypeptide(L)'
;MPCFNPHMLTLARESRGLTQSELAAATNFGQGTLSKYETGMLAPPPEAVEALAAVVSYPAEFFYQAGQSYGFPPFHYRKRKKLSAKALGKIVAEMNIRRMHVQRLSLSYEMKSNRFIPEIDMDEYQGRSRKRPTLEDVARSLRETWMLPAGPVANLMELIEDNGGIIIPCDFGSDLIDAMSQRIDGLPVLFFVNVGAPADRVRHTLAHELAHMVLHTTTFKDDDEMEREADDLAGAFLLPAEEVRSQLRRFDLRQLANMKSYWKVSMASIAVRAERLNLITPYQSKMFWIEMSKLGYRKREPNEPPQEQPTKLRRMVEYHQRKLGYSDDDMAKLLFLTVTEFKRMYAPEPPLARHLRLVN
;
A
#
# COMPACT_ATOMS: atom_id res chain seq x y z
N MET A 1 -16.98 0.18 32.38
CA MET A 1 -16.52 1.19 31.41
C MET A 1 -15.30 0.63 30.70
N PRO A 2 -15.11 0.84 29.40
CA PRO A 2 -13.89 0.41 28.75
C PRO A 2 -12.68 1.10 29.39
N CYS A 3 -11.57 0.34 29.57
CA CYS A 3 -10.35 0.90 30.15
C CYS A 3 -9.57 1.70 29.10
N PHE A 4 -8.89 2.75 29.54
CA PHE A 4 -7.95 3.50 28.70
C PHE A 4 -6.88 2.56 28.13
N ASN A 5 -6.62 2.67 26.84
CA ASN A 5 -5.63 1.86 26.14
C ASN A 5 -4.39 2.71 25.79
N PRO A 6 -3.26 2.51 26.48
CA PRO A 6 -2.02 3.26 26.22
C PRO A 6 -1.53 3.20 24.79
N HIS A 7 -1.72 2.06 24.11
CA HIS A 7 -1.32 1.89 22.72
C HIS A 7 -2.10 2.82 21.78
N MET A 8 -3.37 3.12 22.08
CA MET A 8 -4.16 4.05 21.27
C MET A 8 -3.64 5.48 21.41
N LEU A 9 -3.13 5.87 22.57
CA LEU A 9 -2.48 7.18 22.74
C LEU A 9 -1.20 7.29 21.88
N THR A 10 -0.37 6.26 21.91
CA THR A 10 0.84 6.21 21.06
C THR A 10 0.46 6.28 19.58
N LEU A 11 -0.52 5.49 19.12
CA LEU A 11 -1.00 5.52 17.72
C LEU A 11 -1.55 6.90 17.34
N ALA A 12 -2.37 7.51 18.17
CA ALA A 12 -2.92 8.85 17.92
C ALA A 12 -1.80 9.88 17.77
N ARG A 13 -0.84 9.91 18.70
CA ARG A 13 0.30 10.82 18.66
C ARG A 13 1.16 10.61 17.40
N GLU A 14 1.54 9.39 17.14
CA GLU A 14 2.41 9.03 16.02
C GLU A 14 1.74 9.29 14.66
N SER A 15 0.44 9.05 14.54
CA SER A 15 -0.32 9.37 13.31
C SER A 15 -0.28 10.87 12.95
N ARG A 16 -0.12 11.73 13.97
CA ARG A 16 0.08 13.16 13.76
C ARG A 16 1.56 13.54 13.58
N GLY A 17 2.46 12.55 13.60
CA GLY A 17 3.89 12.74 13.52
C GLY A 17 4.44 13.54 14.71
N LEU A 18 3.86 13.41 15.88
CA LEU A 18 4.30 14.08 17.11
C LEU A 18 5.24 13.17 17.92
N THR A 19 6.30 13.76 18.46
CA THR A 19 7.08 13.15 19.54
C THR A 19 6.36 13.29 20.87
N GLN A 20 6.77 12.50 21.87
CA GLN A 20 6.23 12.68 23.25
C GLN A 20 6.43 14.08 23.76
N SER A 21 7.60 14.68 23.52
CA SER A 21 7.90 16.05 23.97
C SER A 21 7.02 17.10 23.27
N GLU A 22 6.76 16.94 21.97
CA GLU A 22 5.87 17.84 21.23
C GLU A 22 4.43 17.74 21.71
N LEU A 23 3.90 16.51 21.95
CA LEU A 23 2.56 16.34 22.49
C LEU A 23 2.47 16.86 23.94
N ALA A 24 3.47 16.60 24.78
CA ALA A 24 3.53 17.09 26.14
C ALA A 24 3.48 18.63 26.21
N ALA A 25 4.27 19.29 25.36
CA ALA A 25 4.27 20.75 25.24
C ALA A 25 2.90 21.30 24.77
N ALA A 26 2.25 20.65 23.80
CA ALA A 26 0.96 21.06 23.26
C ALA A 26 -0.20 20.89 24.26
N THR A 27 -0.07 19.96 25.21
CA THR A 27 -1.08 19.68 26.24
C THR A 27 -0.75 20.30 27.61
N ASN A 28 0.38 21.00 27.75
CA ASN A 28 0.93 21.47 29.01
C ASN A 28 1.17 20.38 30.07
N PHE A 29 1.40 19.11 29.62
CA PHE A 29 1.79 18.02 30.51
C PHE A 29 3.30 17.91 30.61
N GLY A 30 3.81 17.35 31.70
CA GLY A 30 5.20 16.95 31.79
C GLY A 30 5.46 15.74 30.86
N GLN A 31 6.57 15.73 30.13
CA GLN A 31 6.94 14.61 29.25
C GLN A 31 6.97 13.27 30.01
N GLY A 32 7.46 13.26 31.27
CA GLY A 32 7.44 12.06 32.11
C GLY A 32 6.03 11.56 32.47
N THR A 33 5.04 12.47 32.58
CA THR A 33 3.64 12.10 32.78
C THR A 33 3.07 11.44 31.51
N LEU A 34 3.32 12.05 30.35
CA LEU A 34 2.87 11.50 29.08
C LEU A 34 3.48 10.11 28.81
N SER A 35 4.77 9.94 29.14
CA SER A 35 5.44 8.63 29.05
C SER A 35 4.78 7.57 29.93
N LYS A 36 4.36 7.94 31.17
CA LYS A 36 3.63 7.02 32.06
C LYS A 36 2.24 6.67 31.52
N TYR A 37 1.56 7.60 30.84
CA TYR A 37 0.29 7.31 30.16
C TYR A 37 0.48 6.33 29.00
N GLU A 38 1.50 6.52 28.15
CA GLU A 38 1.78 5.66 27.00
C GLU A 38 2.32 4.26 27.39
N THR A 39 2.95 4.15 28.57
CA THR A 39 3.42 2.85 29.09
C THR A 39 2.39 2.14 29.99
N GLY A 40 1.25 2.79 30.26
CA GLY A 40 0.22 2.23 31.13
C GLY A 40 0.59 2.26 32.63
N MET A 41 1.69 2.91 33.01
CA MET A 41 2.09 3.07 34.43
C MET A 41 1.18 4.01 35.20
N LEU A 42 0.46 4.88 34.49
CA LEU A 42 -0.48 5.81 35.06
C LEU A 42 -1.69 5.93 34.13
N ALA A 43 -2.89 5.82 34.65
CA ALA A 43 -4.10 6.10 33.91
C ALA A 43 -4.36 7.63 33.87
N PRO A 44 -4.58 8.22 32.70
CA PRO A 44 -4.94 9.63 32.62
C PRO A 44 -6.34 9.88 33.20
N PRO A 45 -6.56 10.95 33.93
CA PRO A 45 -7.90 11.35 34.34
C PRO A 45 -8.70 11.85 33.12
N PRO A 46 -10.05 11.91 33.20
CA PRO A 46 -10.89 12.28 32.05
C PRO A 46 -10.50 13.61 31.40
N GLU A 47 -10.15 14.62 32.17
CA GLU A 47 -9.76 15.94 31.69
C GLU A 47 -8.44 15.87 30.88
N ALA A 48 -7.53 14.98 31.27
CA ALA A 48 -6.29 14.75 30.51
C ALA A 48 -6.57 14.03 29.18
N VAL A 49 -7.53 13.09 29.18
CA VAL A 49 -7.94 12.42 27.93
C VAL A 49 -8.55 13.43 26.96
N GLU A 50 -9.42 14.32 27.41
CA GLU A 50 -10.01 15.38 26.57
C GLU A 50 -8.95 16.34 26.02
N ALA A 51 -7.97 16.74 26.82
CA ALA A 51 -6.88 17.60 26.38
C ALA A 51 -6.01 16.91 25.32
N LEU A 52 -5.69 15.62 25.50
CA LEU A 52 -4.97 14.81 24.53
C LEU A 52 -5.78 14.67 23.23
N ALA A 53 -7.06 14.32 23.34
CA ALA A 53 -7.99 14.16 22.22
C ALA A 53 -8.05 15.41 21.33
N ALA A 54 -8.17 16.59 21.96
CA ALA A 54 -8.22 17.87 21.26
C ALA A 54 -6.94 18.13 20.44
N VAL A 55 -5.76 17.90 21.02
CA VAL A 55 -4.48 18.13 20.34
C VAL A 55 -4.27 17.18 19.16
N VAL A 56 -4.58 15.89 19.35
CA VAL A 56 -4.39 14.89 18.29
C VAL A 56 -5.58 14.78 17.33
N SER A 57 -6.64 15.57 17.54
CA SER A 57 -7.85 15.60 16.69
C SER A 57 -8.51 14.22 16.51
N TYR A 58 -8.62 13.46 17.60
CA TYR A 58 -9.43 12.25 17.71
C TYR A 58 -10.49 12.44 18.79
N PRO A 59 -11.64 11.74 18.72
CA PRO A 59 -12.59 11.74 19.82
C PRO A 59 -12.01 11.01 21.06
N ALA A 60 -12.44 11.36 22.25
CA ALA A 60 -11.94 10.74 23.49
C ALA A 60 -12.14 9.21 23.51
N GLU A 61 -13.22 8.73 22.91
CA GLU A 61 -13.53 7.31 22.76
C GLU A 61 -12.45 6.53 21.98
N PHE A 62 -11.65 7.22 21.15
CA PHE A 62 -10.53 6.61 20.44
C PHE A 62 -9.55 5.92 21.40
N PHE A 63 -9.32 6.47 22.57
CA PHE A 63 -8.35 5.96 23.53
C PHE A 63 -8.85 4.76 24.35
N TYR A 64 -10.12 4.41 24.22
CA TYR A 64 -10.74 3.29 24.94
C TYR A 64 -10.99 2.07 24.05
N GLN A 65 -10.49 2.08 22.80
CA GLN A 65 -10.64 0.97 21.88
C GLN A 65 -9.80 -0.23 22.32
N ALA A 66 -10.41 -1.40 22.29
CA ALA A 66 -9.65 -2.65 22.26
C ALA A 66 -8.96 -2.75 20.88
N GLY A 67 -7.66 -2.88 20.87
CA GLY A 67 -6.92 -3.02 19.62
C GLY A 67 -5.47 -3.38 19.88
N GLN A 68 -4.91 -4.18 18.99
CA GLN A 68 -3.50 -4.53 18.95
C GLN A 68 -2.81 -3.72 17.86
N SER A 69 -1.64 -3.17 18.18
CA SER A 69 -0.77 -2.54 17.21
C SER A 69 0.13 -3.60 16.56
N TYR A 70 0.22 -3.57 15.25
CA TYR A 70 1.16 -4.38 14.49
C TYR A 70 2.34 -3.52 14.07
N GLY A 71 3.53 -4.09 14.13
CA GLY A 71 4.75 -3.43 13.73
C GLY A 71 4.85 -3.19 12.21
N PHE A 72 5.98 -2.67 11.82
CA PHE A 72 6.33 -2.54 10.40
C PHE A 72 6.53 -3.92 9.79
N PRO A 73 6.01 -4.20 8.57
CA PRO A 73 6.19 -5.50 7.93
C PRO A 73 7.66 -5.89 7.79
N PRO A 74 8.05 -7.14 8.08
CA PRO A 74 9.46 -7.54 8.15
C PRO A 74 10.20 -7.43 6.81
N PHE A 75 9.55 -7.70 5.69
CA PHE A 75 10.16 -7.69 4.36
C PHE A 75 10.49 -6.29 3.81
N HIS A 76 10.21 -5.21 4.54
CA HIS A 76 10.60 -3.84 4.16
C HIS A 76 11.76 -3.28 5.01
N TYR A 77 12.61 -4.15 5.55
CA TYR A 77 13.67 -3.77 6.49
C TYR A 77 14.66 -2.72 5.95
N ARG A 78 15.03 -2.80 4.67
CA ARG A 78 15.92 -1.81 4.04
C ARG A 78 15.31 -0.41 3.95
N LYS A 79 14.02 -0.33 3.60
CA LYS A 79 13.26 0.93 3.56
C LYS A 79 13.15 1.50 4.97
N ARG A 80 12.88 0.64 5.96
CA ARG A 80 12.83 0.99 7.38
C ARG A 80 14.11 1.68 7.87
N LYS A 81 15.30 1.15 7.51
CA LYS A 81 16.60 1.73 7.93
C LYS A 81 16.84 3.15 7.43
N LYS A 82 16.20 3.56 6.34
CA LYS A 82 16.35 4.91 5.76
C LYS A 82 15.39 5.93 6.35
N LEU A 83 14.40 5.49 7.12
CA LEU A 83 13.40 6.37 7.73
C LEU A 83 13.87 6.84 9.10
N SER A 84 13.53 8.09 9.45
CA SER A 84 13.64 8.55 10.84
C SER A 84 12.62 7.79 11.72
N ALA A 85 12.91 7.66 13.01
CA ALA A 85 11.98 7.05 13.96
C ALA A 85 10.59 7.73 13.94
N LYS A 86 10.55 9.05 13.79
CA LYS A 86 9.32 9.85 13.67
C LYS A 86 8.52 9.49 12.42
N ALA A 87 9.17 9.40 11.26
CA ALA A 87 8.52 9.01 10.01
C ALA A 87 8.02 7.55 10.05
N LEU A 88 8.84 6.65 10.60
CA LEU A 88 8.45 5.25 10.79
C LEU A 88 7.24 5.12 11.70
N GLY A 89 7.23 5.80 12.86
CA GLY A 89 6.09 5.80 13.78
C GLY A 89 4.81 6.28 13.11
N LYS A 90 4.88 7.39 12.33
CA LYS A 90 3.72 7.90 11.58
C LYS A 90 3.16 6.87 10.60
N ILE A 91 4.01 6.22 9.83
CA ILE A 91 3.60 5.19 8.84
C ILE A 91 2.93 4.02 9.54
N VAL A 92 3.56 3.48 10.58
CA VAL A 92 3.01 2.34 11.37
C VAL A 92 1.67 2.71 11.99
N ALA A 93 1.54 3.91 12.54
CA ALA A 93 0.30 4.39 13.14
C ALA A 93 -0.82 4.52 12.08
N GLU A 94 -0.55 5.13 10.93
CA GLU A 94 -1.51 5.24 9.83
C GLU A 94 -1.97 3.87 9.34
N MET A 95 -1.07 2.92 9.14
CA MET A 95 -1.43 1.55 8.74
C MET A 95 -2.34 0.89 9.78
N ASN A 96 -2.03 0.98 11.07
CA ASN A 96 -2.83 0.38 12.12
C ASN A 96 -4.23 1.01 12.21
N ILE A 97 -4.33 2.33 12.15
CA ILE A 97 -5.61 3.04 12.19
C ILE A 97 -6.48 2.65 10.99
N ARG A 98 -5.92 2.66 9.77
CA ARG A 98 -6.63 2.25 8.55
C ARG A 98 -7.06 0.79 8.60
N ARG A 99 -6.23 -0.10 9.10
CA ARG A 99 -6.58 -1.51 9.33
C ARG A 99 -7.77 -1.65 10.28
N MET A 100 -7.77 -0.91 11.39
CA MET A 100 -8.89 -0.91 12.34
C MET A 100 -10.18 -0.39 11.71
N HIS A 101 -10.09 0.59 10.80
CA HIS A 101 -11.25 1.06 10.05
C HIS A 101 -11.78 -0.04 9.11
N VAL A 102 -10.90 -0.69 8.34
CA VAL A 102 -11.31 -1.82 7.48
C VAL A 102 -11.96 -2.94 8.29
N GLN A 103 -11.38 -3.30 9.43
CA GLN A 103 -11.93 -4.31 10.32
C GLN A 103 -13.38 -3.99 10.73
N ARG A 104 -13.67 -2.75 11.13
CA ARG A 104 -15.02 -2.31 11.51
C ARG A 104 -15.99 -2.31 10.34
N LEU A 105 -15.56 -1.76 9.21
CA LEU A 105 -16.37 -1.75 8.00
C LEU A 105 -16.70 -3.17 7.51
N SER A 106 -15.79 -4.12 7.70
CA SER A 106 -15.99 -5.52 7.31
C SER A 106 -17.01 -6.26 8.17
N LEU A 107 -17.33 -5.80 9.39
CA LEU A 107 -18.32 -6.47 10.26
C LEU A 107 -19.72 -6.49 9.67
N SER A 108 -20.08 -5.49 8.88
CA SER A 108 -21.41 -5.35 8.28
C SER A 108 -21.40 -5.42 6.75
N TYR A 109 -20.22 -5.54 6.15
CA TYR A 109 -20.03 -5.60 4.71
C TYR A 109 -19.58 -6.99 4.27
N GLU A 110 -20.49 -7.75 3.67
CA GLU A 110 -20.15 -9.06 3.11
C GLU A 110 -19.29 -8.90 1.85
N MET A 111 -18.05 -9.31 1.92
CA MET A 111 -17.16 -9.34 0.75
C MET A 111 -17.51 -10.55 -0.12
N LYS A 112 -18.26 -10.32 -1.17
CA LYS A 112 -18.66 -11.34 -2.16
C LYS A 112 -17.48 -11.72 -3.07
N SER A 113 -16.41 -12.24 -2.54
CA SER A 113 -15.34 -12.80 -3.35
C SER A 113 -15.08 -14.24 -2.93
N ASN A 114 -15.31 -15.18 -3.84
CA ASN A 114 -14.86 -16.56 -3.69
C ASN A 114 -13.40 -16.73 -4.12
N ARG A 115 -12.73 -15.64 -4.49
CA ARG A 115 -11.34 -15.59 -4.91
C ARG A 115 -10.50 -14.99 -3.81
N PHE A 116 -9.25 -15.39 -3.72
CA PHE A 116 -8.32 -14.94 -2.71
C PHE A 116 -6.92 -14.78 -3.31
N ILE A 117 -6.09 -14.00 -2.64
CA ILE A 117 -4.66 -13.90 -2.93
C ILE A 117 -3.99 -15.14 -2.33
N PRO A 118 -3.47 -16.05 -3.16
CA PRO A 118 -2.89 -17.31 -2.67
C PRO A 118 -1.59 -17.05 -1.88
N GLU A 119 -1.26 -18.01 -1.03
CA GLU A 119 0.07 -18.15 -0.44
C GLU A 119 0.75 -19.34 -1.10
N ILE A 120 1.96 -19.14 -1.59
CA ILE A 120 2.70 -20.17 -2.31
C ILE A 120 4.03 -20.37 -1.59
N ASP A 121 4.17 -21.51 -0.93
CA ASP A 121 5.46 -21.96 -0.44
C ASP A 121 6.23 -22.63 -1.59
N MET A 122 7.31 -21.98 -2.03
CA MET A 122 8.15 -22.47 -3.11
C MET A 122 8.87 -23.77 -2.75
N ASP A 123 9.08 -24.07 -1.47
CA ASP A 123 9.74 -25.26 -1.00
C ASP A 123 8.77 -26.45 -0.88
N GLU A 124 7.53 -26.22 -0.48
CA GLU A 124 6.47 -27.25 -0.51
C GLU A 124 6.07 -27.64 -1.95
N TYR A 125 6.18 -26.71 -2.89
CA TYR A 125 5.87 -26.98 -4.30
C TYR A 125 6.78 -28.04 -4.93
N GLN A 126 7.96 -28.29 -4.35
CA GLN A 126 8.90 -29.34 -4.78
C GLN A 126 8.32 -30.77 -4.69
N GLY A 127 7.30 -30.99 -3.84
CA GLY A 127 6.69 -32.32 -3.65
C GLY A 127 5.82 -32.83 -4.80
N ARG A 128 5.39 -31.99 -5.73
CA ARG A 128 4.43 -32.33 -6.79
C ARG A 128 5.02 -32.39 -8.21
N SER A 129 6.23 -31.89 -8.43
CA SER A 129 6.91 -31.88 -9.73
C SER A 129 8.39 -32.25 -9.57
N ARG A 130 8.98 -32.96 -10.56
CA ARG A 130 10.42 -33.26 -10.59
C ARG A 130 11.31 -32.02 -10.80
N LYS A 131 10.74 -30.85 -11.09
CA LYS A 131 11.45 -29.57 -11.25
C LYS A 131 10.86 -28.55 -10.30
N ARG A 132 11.73 -27.80 -9.62
CA ARG A 132 11.35 -26.65 -8.80
C ARG A 132 10.64 -25.63 -9.73
N PRO A 133 9.43 -25.14 -9.37
CA PRO A 133 8.76 -24.13 -10.18
C PRO A 133 9.59 -22.85 -10.21
N THR A 134 9.55 -22.16 -11.32
CA THR A 134 10.16 -20.85 -11.48
C THR A 134 9.16 -19.76 -11.12
N LEU A 135 9.63 -18.55 -10.85
CA LEU A 135 8.75 -17.40 -10.65
C LEU A 135 7.88 -17.09 -11.88
N GLU A 136 8.35 -17.45 -13.08
CA GLU A 136 7.54 -17.43 -14.31
C GLU A 136 6.35 -18.38 -14.23
N ASP A 137 6.55 -19.57 -13.69
CA ASP A 137 5.48 -20.55 -13.53
C ASP A 137 4.46 -20.09 -12.48
N VAL A 138 4.93 -19.48 -11.40
CA VAL A 138 4.06 -18.84 -10.38
C VAL A 138 3.25 -17.69 -10.99
N ALA A 139 3.90 -16.81 -11.75
CA ALA A 139 3.22 -15.70 -12.41
C ALA A 139 2.14 -16.19 -13.39
N ARG A 140 2.46 -17.22 -14.19
CA ARG A 140 1.52 -17.85 -15.13
C ARG A 140 0.34 -18.44 -14.38
N SER A 141 0.59 -19.26 -13.35
CA SER A 141 -0.45 -19.89 -12.53
C SER A 141 -1.37 -18.87 -11.87
N LEU A 142 -0.80 -17.77 -11.37
CA LEU A 142 -1.58 -16.67 -10.77
C LEU A 142 -2.47 -15.99 -11.81
N ARG A 143 -1.95 -15.72 -13.01
CA ARG A 143 -2.73 -15.15 -14.13
C ARG A 143 -3.86 -16.07 -14.57
N GLU A 144 -3.59 -17.39 -14.66
CA GLU A 144 -4.58 -18.41 -15.01
C GLU A 144 -5.67 -18.53 -13.92
N THR A 145 -5.28 -18.61 -12.64
CA THR A 145 -6.20 -18.69 -11.50
C THR A 145 -7.12 -17.47 -11.45
N TRP A 146 -6.59 -16.30 -11.77
CA TRP A 146 -7.35 -15.05 -11.82
C TRP A 146 -8.03 -14.82 -13.17
N MET A 147 -7.96 -15.80 -14.10
CA MET A 147 -8.57 -15.80 -15.42
C MET A 147 -8.20 -14.55 -16.25
N LEU A 148 -6.94 -14.12 -16.16
CA LEU A 148 -6.47 -13.00 -16.97
C LEU A 148 -6.29 -13.43 -18.43
N PRO A 149 -6.77 -12.61 -19.37
CA PRO A 149 -6.46 -12.84 -20.78
C PRO A 149 -4.97 -12.62 -21.07
N ALA A 150 -4.51 -13.07 -22.23
CA ALA A 150 -3.22 -12.66 -22.76
C ALA A 150 -3.15 -11.13 -22.89
N GLY A 151 -1.96 -10.57 -22.73
CA GLY A 151 -1.74 -9.12 -22.77
C GLY A 151 -1.64 -8.45 -21.39
N PRO A 152 -1.75 -7.13 -21.37
CA PRO A 152 -1.58 -6.34 -20.15
C PRO A 152 -2.72 -6.54 -19.17
N VAL A 153 -2.40 -6.46 -17.89
CA VAL A 153 -3.42 -6.31 -16.84
C VAL A 153 -4.15 -4.97 -17.05
N ALA A 154 -5.44 -5.03 -17.32
CA ALA A 154 -6.23 -3.83 -17.68
C ALA A 154 -6.29 -2.81 -16.54
N ASN A 155 -6.61 -3.28 -15.31
CA ASN A 155 -6.64 -2.51 -14.07
C ASN A 155 -6.12 -3.40 -12.94
N LEU A 156 -4.93 -3.10 -12.42
CA LEU A 156 -4.30 -3.92 -11.38
C LEU A 156 -4.96 -3.72 -10.02
N MET A 157 -5.39 -2.50 -9.70
CA MET A 157 -6.09 -2.23 -8.44
C MET A 157 -7.40 -3.01 -8.37
N GLU A 158 -8.22 -2.93 -9.39
CA GLU A 158 -9.47 -3.67 -9.49
C GLU A 158 -9.25 -5.18 -9.41
N LEU A 159 -8.24 -5.68 -10.13
CA LEU A 159 -7.89 -7.10 -10.11
C LEU A 159 -7.53 -7.59 -8.70
N ILE A 160 -6.70 -6.85 -7.96
CA ILE A 160 -6.35 -7.18 -6.58
C ILE A 160 -7.58 -7.14 -5.68
N GLU A 161 -8.44 -6.13 -5.84
CA GLU A 161 -9.67 -6.00 -5.06
C GLU A 161 -10.67 -7.12 -5.36
N ASP A 162 -10.81 -7.56 -6.61
CA ASP A 162 -11.68 -8.67 -7.01
C ASP A 162 -11.18 -10.01 -6.48
N ASN A 163 -9.88 -10.13 -6.24
CA ASN A 163 -9.26 -11.32 -5.69
C ASN A 163 -8.98 -11.23 -4.17
N GLY A 164 -9.77 -10.45 -3.44
CA GLY A 164 -9.79 -10.47 -1.98
C GLY A 164 -8.86 -9.47 -1.30
N GLY A 165 -8.13 -8.63 -2.04
CA GLY A 165 -7.37 -7.53 -1.48
C GLY A 165 -8.24 -6.30 -1.16
N ILE A 166 -7.72 -5.39 -0.34
CA ILE A 166 -8.26 -4.04 -0.16
C ILE A 166 -7.09 -3.06 -0.34
N ILE A 167 -7.26 -2.11 -1.27
CA ILE A 167 -6.27 -1.06 -1.50
C ILE A 167 -6.69 0.18 -0.74
N ILE A 168 -5.77 0.69 0.06
CA ILE A 168 -5.98 1.80 0.98
C ILE A 168 -5.05 2.95 0.57
N PRO A 169 -5.57 4.03 -0.02
CA PRO A 169 -4.77 5.22 -0.28
C PRO A 169 -4.30 5.85 1.03
N CYS A 170 -2.99 6.11 1.14
CA CYS A 170 -2.36 6.70 2.31
C CYS A 170 -1.42 7.82 1.90
N ASP A 171 -1.25 8.81 2.78
CA ASP A 171 -0.16 9.76 2.73
C ASP A 171 0.86 9.37 3.79
N PHE A 172 1.95 8.73 3.39
CA PHE A 172 3.02 8.35 4.32
C PHE A 172 3.89 9.53 4.76
N GLY A 173 3.76 10.69 4.12
CA GLY A 173 4.61 11.85 4.37
C GLY A 173 6.09 11.59 4.01
N SER A 174 6.35 10.63 3.13
CA SER A 174 7.69 10.22 2.70
C SER A 174 7.65 9.64 1.30
N ASP A 175 8.58 10.06 0.44
CA ASP A 175 8.77 9.51 -0.91
C ASP A 175 9.61 8.21 -0.91
N LEU A 176 10.03 7.72 0.26
CA LEU A 176 10.82 6.51 0.38
C LEU A 176 9.97 5.24 0.32
N ILE A 177 8.66 5.37 0.52
CA ILE A 177 7.72 4.24 0.51
C ILE A 177 6.57 4.57 -0.45
N ASP A 178 6.45 3.78 -1.49
CA ASP A 178 5.37 3.93 -2.47
C ASP A 178 4.14 3.07 -2.13
N ALA A 179 4.36 1.89 -1.59
CA ALA A 179 3.31 1.02 -1.07
C ALA A 179 3.87 0.07 -0.01
N MET A 180 2.96 -0.55 0.72
CA MET A 180 3.20 -1.62 1.69
C MET A 180 2.01 -2.54 1.72
N SER A 181 2.24 -3.81 2.06
CA SER A 181 1.17 -4.80 2.19
C SER A 181 1.21 -5.49 3.55
N GLN A 182 0.06 -5.99 3.97
CA GLN A 182 -0.09 -6.69 5.24
C GLN A 182 -1.14 -7.78 5.12
N ARG A 183 -0.80 -8.98 5.57
CA ARG A 183 -1.72 -10.09 5.78
C ARG A 183 -1.92 -10.29 7.28
N ILE A 184 -3.17 -10.33 7.71
CA ILE A 184 -3.57 -10.54 9.10
C ILE A 184 -4.74 -11.49 9.11
N ASP A 185 -4.70 -12.47 9.99
CA ASP A 185 -5.77 -13.46 10.12
C ASP A 185 -7.12 -12.79 10.38
N GLY A 186 -8.13 -13.28 9.69
CA GLY A 186 -9.49 -12.75 9.79
C GLY A 186 -9.75 -11.45 9.04
N LEU A 187 -8.75 -10.91 8.33
CA LEU A 187 -8.89 -9.73 7.47
C LEU A 187 -8.48 -10.04 6.03
N PRO A 188 -9.01 -9.31 5.05
CA PRO A 188 -8.47 -9.28 3.70
C PRO A 188 -6.99 -8.87 3.70
N VAL A 189 -6.27 -9.22 2.65
CA VAL A 189 -4.93 -8.66 2.43
C VAL A 189 -5.05 -7.16 2.18
N LEU A 190 -4.32 -6.37 2.96
CA LEU A 190 -4.33 -4.91 2.88
C LEU A 190 -3.12 -4.41 2.11
N PHE A 191 -3.36 -3.50 1.17
CA PHE A 191 -2.33 -2.81 0.40
C PHE A 191 -2.44 -1.31 0.67
N PHE A 192 -1.46 -0.74 1.32
CA PHE A 192 -1.38 0.69 1.59
C PHE A 192 -0.55 1.34 0.49
N VAL A 193 -1.13 2.30 -0.22
CA VAL A 193 -0.51 2.91 -1.41
C VAL A 193 -0.36 4.40 -1.24
N ASN A 194 0.86 4.91 -1.49
CA ASN A 194 1.14 6.34 -1.44
C ASN A 194 0.46 7.08 -2.59
N VAL A 195 -0.36 8.09 -2.21
CA VAL A 195 -1.11 8.88 -3.17
C VAL A 195 -0.22 9.91 -3.83
N GLY A 196 0.23 9.96 -4.92
CA GLY A 196 1.07 11.02 -5.54
C GLY A 196 2.23 10.47 -6.33
N ALA A 197 2.47 9.15 -6.28
CA ALA A 197 3.43 8.50 -7.15
C ALA A 197 2.87 8.37 -8.59
N PRO A 198 3.72 8.37 -9.63
CA PRO A 198 3.31 8.13 -11.02
C PRO A 198 2.58 6.80 -11.18
N ALA A 199 1.59 6.75 -12.08
CA ALA A 199 0.71 5.60 -12.25
C ALA A 199 1.46 4.30 -12.60
N ASP A 200 2.45 4.35 -13.48
CA ASP A 200 3.30 3.20 -13.85
C ASP A 200 4.13 2.70 -12.68
N ARG A 201 4.60 3.60 -11.82
CA ARG A 201 5.33 3.27 -10.60
C ARG A 201 4.43 2.61 -9.56
N VAL A 202 3.21 3.16 -9.35
CA VAL A 202 2.21 2.55 -8.46
C VAL A 202 1.88 1.13 -8.90
N ARG A 203 1.69 0.91 -10.20
CA ARG A 203 1.40 -0.44 -10.73
C ARG A 203 2.52 -1.43 -10.45
N HIS A 204 3.77 -1.04 -10.71
CA HIS A 204 4.92 -1.91 -10.43
C HIS A 204 5.03 -2.22 -8.94
N THR A 205 4.90 -1.19 -8.10
CA THR A 205 4.98 -1.35 -6.65
C THR A 205 3.85 -2.21 -6.09
N LEU A 206 2.62 -2.05 -6.60
CA LEU A 206 1.50 -2.93 -6.22
C LEU A 206 1.72 -4.39 -6.63
N ALA A 207 2.29 -4.65 -7.81
CA ALA A 207 2.63 -6.00 -8.21
C ALA A 207 3.76 -6.60 -7.35
N HIS A 208 4.72 -5.77 -6.92
CA HIS A 208 5.77 -6.14 -5.99
C HIS A 208 5.19 -6.49 -4.60
N GLU A 209 4.29 -5.66 -4.07
CA GLU A 209 3.60 -5.94 -2.81
C GLU A 209 2.72 -7.20 -2.89
N LEU A 210 2.06 -7.41 -4.04
CA LEU A 210 1.33 -8.65 -4.30
C LEU A 210 2.26 -9.86 -4.27
N ALA A 211 3.46 -9.75 -4.85
CA ALA A 211 4.45 -10.82 -4.85
C ALA A 211 4.90 -11.17 -3.41
N HIS A 212 5.09 -10.19 -2.52
CA HIS A 212 5.35 -10.45 -1.11
C HIS A 212 4.20 -11.21 -0.45
N MET A 213 2.95 -10.84 -0.75
CA MET A 213 1.78 -11.54 -0.18
C MET A 213 1.57 -12.95 -0.73
N VAL A 214 2.12 -13.23 -1.91
CA VAL A 214 2.06 -14.57 -2.51
C VAL A 214 3.20 -15.47 -2.01
N LEU A 215 4.42 -14.94 -1.82
CA LEU A 215 5.63 -15.74 -1.60
C LEU A 215 6.18 -15.69 -0.18
N HIS A 216 5.97 -14.60 0.57
CA HIS A 216 6.80 -14.30 1.74
C HIS A 216 6.00 -14.19 3.05
N THR A 217 4.78 -14.68 3.09
CA THR A 217 3.93 -14.62 4.30
C THR A 217 4.31 -15.67 5.34
N THR A 218 4.78 -16.84 4.90
CA THR A 218 5.13 -17.99 5.75
C THR A 218 6.61 -18.35 5.73
N THR A 219 7.38 -17.79 4.80
CA THR A 219 8.78 -18.17 4.55
C THR A 219 9.72 -17.11 5.08
N PHE A 220 10.66 -17.49 5.94
CA PHE A 220 11.74 -16.62 6.43
C PHE A 220 12.97 -16.81 5.55
N LYS A 221 13.25 -15.83 4.70
CA LYS A 221 14.45 -15.75 3.85
C LYS A 221 15.22 -14.48 4.18
N ASP A 222 16.43 -14.37 3.61
CA ASP A 222 17.17 -13.12 3.62
C ASP A 222 16.37 -12.00 2.90
N ASP A 223 16.36 -10.79 3.48
CA ASP A 223 15.61 -9.64 2.96
C ASP A 223 15.95 -9.34 1.49
N ASP A 224 17.24 -9.51 1.12
CA ASP A 224 17.70 -9.25 -0.25
C ASP A 224 17.20 -10.30 -1.25
N GLU A 225 17.01 -11.52 -0.79
CA GLU A 225 16.42 -12.59 -1.60
C GLU A 225 14.93 -12.35 -1.79
N MET A 226 14.21 -12.03 -0.72
CA MET A 226 12.77 -11.74 -0.79
C MET A 226 12.47 -10.55 -1.70
N GLU A 227 13.26 -9.46 -1.60
CA GLU A 227 13.09 -8.29 -2.49
C GLU A 227 13.34 -8.65 -3.97
N ARG A 228 14.37 -9.49 -4.25
CA ARG A 228 14.63 -9.95 -5.63
C ARG A 228 13.53 -10.84 -6.16
N GLU A 229 13.04 -11.79 -5.36
CA GLU A 229 11.93 -12.67 -5.74
C GLU A 229 10.64 -11.87 -5.98
N ALA A 230 10.36 -10.87 -5.16
CA ALA A 230 9.19 -10.00 -5.33
C ALA A 230 9.28 -9.18 -6.62
N ASP A 231 10.44 -8.59 -6.91
CA ASP A 231 10.68 -7.88 -8.16
C ASP A 231 10.60 -8.79 -9.40
N ASP A 232 11.11 -10.02 -9.30
CA ASP A 232 11.09 -11.00 -10.40
C ASP A 232 9.66 -11.48 -10.67
N LEU A 233 8.89 -11.79 -9.62
CA LEU A 233 7.49 -12.20 -9.77
C LEU A 233 6.63 -11.05 -10.28
N ALA A 234 6.80 -9.82 -9.77
CA ALA A 234 6.11 -8.64 -10.25
C ALA A 234 6.36 -8.39 -11.75
N GLY A 235 7.64 -8.50 -12.17
CA GLY A 235 8.03 -8.39 -13.57
C GLY A 235 7.41 -9.47 -14.44
N ALA A 236 7.41 -10.73 -13.98
CA ALA A 236 6.82 -11.86 -14.70
C ALA A 236 5.28 -11.75 -14.79
N PHE A 237 4.65 -11.28 -13.74
CA PHE A 237 3.19 -11.10 -13.69
C PHE A 237 2.70 -9.98 -14.62
N LEU A 238 3.39 -8.82 -14.62
CA LEU A 238 3.02 -7.67 -15.44
C LEU A 238 3.46 -7.82 -16.91
N LEU A 239 4.56 -8.52 -17.15
CA LEU A 239 5.22 -8.68 -18.46
C LEU A 239 5.56 -10.15 -18.71
N PRO A 240 4.57 -11.02 -19.01
CA PRO A 240 4.82 -12.45 -19.25
C PRO A 240 5.86 -12.69 -20.33
N ALA A 241 6.83 -13.55 -20.05
CA ALA A 241 7.98 -13.80 -20.96
C ALA A 241 7.55 -14.22 -22.36
N GLU A 242 6.55 -15.07 -22.47
CA GLU A 242 6.04 -15.60 -23.75
C GLU A 242 5.49 -14.49 -24.65
N GLU A 243 4.92 -13.45 -24.04
CA GLU A 243 4.29 -12.36 -24.78
C GLU A 243 5.25 -11.22 -25.10
N VAL A 244 6.19 -10.90 -24.20
CA VAL A 244 7.10 -9.76 -24.41
C VAL A 244 8.32 -10.08 -25.25
N ARG A 245 8.77 -11.38 -25.33
CA ARG A 245 9.95 -11.78 -26.11
C ARG A 245 9.86 -11.37 -27.58
N SER A 246 8.69 -11.51 -28.19
CA SER A 246 8.47 -11.15 -29.60
C SER A 246 8.55 -9.64 -29.81
N GLN A 247 8.09 -8.85 -28.84
CA GLN A 247 8.06 -7.39 -28.90
C GLN A 247 9.43 -6.76 -28.62
N LEU A 248 10.31 -7.45 -27.89
CA LEU A 248 11.66 -7.00 -27.52
C LEU A 248 12.75 -7.41 -28.52
N ARG A 249 12.40 -7.92 -29.72
CA ARG A 249 13.37 -8.17 -30.80
C ARG A 249 14.14 -6.92 -31.21
N ARG A 250 13.50 -5.77 -31.07
CA ARG A 250 14.10 -4.45 -31.23
C ARG A 250 14.10 -3.74 -29.88
N PHE A 251 15.24 -3.25 -29.45
CA PHE A 251 15.41 -2.59 -28.17
C PHE A 251 15.89 -1.15 -28.38
N ASP A 252 14.96 -0.23 -28.47
CA ASP A 252 15.20 1.21 -28.56
C ASP A 252 14.13 1.97 -27.78
N LEU A 253 14.39 3.25 -27.46
CA LEU A 253 13.47 4.08 -26.65
C LEU A 253 12.08 4.20 -27.26
N ARG A 254 11.96 4.28 -28.58
CA ARG A 254 10.66 4.38 -29.26
C ARG A 254 9.83 3.12 -29.06
N GLN A 255 10.46 1.96 -29.23
CA GLN A 255 9.80 0.68 -28.99
C GLN A 255 9.38 0.54 -27.53
N LEU A 256 10.26 0.90 -26.59
CA LEU A 256 9.94 0.85 -25.17
C LEU A 256 8.83 1.82 -24.77
N ALA A 257 8.75 3.02 -25.37
CA ALA A 257 7.65 3.97 -25.14
C ALA A 257 6.30 3.42 -25.67
N ASN A 258 6.31 2.71 -26.81
CA ASN A 258 5.11 2.03 -27.33
C ASN A 258 4.69 0.87 -26.41
N MET A 259 5.64 0.06 -25.95
CA MET A 259 5.38 -1.02 -25.00
C MET A 259 4.87 -0.48 -23.67
N LYS A 260 5.42 0.62 -23.17
CA LYS A 260 4.89 1.31 -21.97
C LYS A 260 3.42 1.63 -22.10
N SER A 261 3.02 2.24 -23.23
CA SER A 261 1.61 2.59 -23.47
C SER A 261 0.71 1.37 -23.51
N TYR A 262 1.18 0.24 -24.05
CA TYR A 262 0.42 -1.00 -24.13
C TYR A 262 0.38 -1.75 -22.80
N TRP A 263 1.56 -2.01 -22.19
CA TRP A 263 1.69 -2.80 -20.97
C TRP A 263 1.39 -2.02 -19.70
N LYS A 264 1.30 -0.70 -19.78
CA LYS A 264 1.04 0.23 -18.66
C LYS A 264 2.08 0.11 -17.54
N VAL A 265 3.32 -0.14 -17.90
CA VAL A 265 4.48 -0.20 -16.99
C VAL A 265 5.57 0.73 -17.49
N SER A 266 6.51 1.12 -16.64
CA SER A 266 7.58 2.03 -17.02
C SER A 266 8.53 1.42 -18.07
N MET A 267 9.14 2.25 -18.90
CA MET A 267 10.22 1.83 -19.82
C MET A 267 11.38 1.21 -19.03
N ALA A 268 11.65 1.74 -17.84
CA ALA A 268 12.62 1.17 -16.90
C ALA A 268 12.26 -0.28 -16.51
N SER A 269 11.01 -0.55 -16.14
CA SER A 269 10.55 -1.92 -15.81
C SER A 269 10.66 -2.88 -17.00
N ILE A 270 10.36 -2.40 -18.22
CA ILE A 270 10.51 -3.19 -19.45
C ILE A 270 11.98 -3.52 -19.71
N ALA A 271 12.89 -2.55 -19.51
CA ALA A 271 14.33 -2.77 -19.71
C ALA A 271 14.89 -3.76 -18.68
N VAL A 272 14.55 -3.64 -17.41
CA VAL A 272 14.94 -4.61 -16.38
C VAL A 272 14.39 -6.00 -16.71
N ARG A 273 13.16 -6.08 -17.20
CA ARG A 273 12.57 -7.35 -17.64
C ARG A 273 13.34 -7.96 -18.82
N ALA A 274 13.74 -7.14 -19.80
CA ALA A 274 14.55 -7.58 -20.93
C ALA A 274 15.92 -8.12 -20.50
N GLU A 275 16.56 -7.50 -19.52
CA GLU A 275 17.81 -7.99 -18.90
C GLU A 275 17.61 -9.37 -18.25
N ARG A 276 16.61 -9.51 -17.39
CA ARG A 276 16.29 -10.75 -16.68
C ARG A 276 15.97 -11.92 -17.62
N LEU A 277 15.35 -11.61 -18.76
CA LEU A 277 15.05 -12.59 -19.81
C LEU A 277 16.23 -12.86 -20.77
N ASN A 278 17.39 -12.21 -20.55
CA ASN A 278 18.57 -12.28 -21.43
C ASN A 278 18.26 -11.89 -22.89
N LEU A 279 17.39 -10.91 -23.11
CA LEU A 279 17.00 -10.42 -24.43
C LEU A 279 17.86 -9.27 -24.92
N ILE A 280 18.63 -8.66 -24.05
CA ILE A 280 19.55 -7.56 -24.34
C ILE A 280 20.92 -7.83 -23.74
N THR A 281 21.94 -7.28 -24.39
CA THR A 281 23.32 -7.36 -23.91
C THR A 281 23.57 -6.34 -22.79
N PRO A 282 24.59 -6.55 -21.95
CA PRO A 282 25.00 -5.55 -20.95
C PRO A 282 25.33 -4.17 -21.56
N TYR A 283 25.83 -4.15 -22.80
CA TYR A 283 26.11 -2.91 -23.53
C TYR A 283 24.81 -2.17 -23.89
N GLN A 284 23.79 -2.88 -24.41
CA GLN A 284 22.50 -2.28 -24.73
C GLN A 284 21.81 -1.73 -23.48
N SER A 285 21.85 -2.48 -22.38
CA SER A 285 21.36 -2.00 -21.08
C SER A 285 22.05 -0.72 -20.65
N LYS A 286 23.39 -0.72 -20.63
CA LYS A 286 24.18 0.48 -20.28
C LYS A 286 23.81 1.69 -21.14
N MET A 287 23.70 1.51 -22.44
CA MET A 287 23.35 2.59 -23.38
C MET A 287 21.94 3.12 -23.12
N PHE A 288 20.97 2.23 -22.88
CA PHE A 288 19.63 2.62 -22.50
C PHE A 288 19.62 3.51 -21.25
N TRP A 289 20.30 3.11 -20.19
CA TRP A 289 20.34 3.90 -18.94
C TRP A 289 21.04 5.27 -19.10
N ILE A 290 22.03 5.36 -19.98
CA ILE A 290 22.67 6.63 -20.33
C ILE A 290 21.67 7.55 -21.06
N GLU A 291 20.93 7.01 -22.02
CA GLU A 291 19.97 7.76 -22.82
C GLU A 291 18.76 8.22 -21.97
N MET A 292 18.22 7.34 -21.13
CA MET A 292 17.20 7.70 -20.13
C MET A 292 17.63 8.86 -19.23
N SER A 293 18.91 8.85 -18.82
CA SER A 293 19.47 9.91 -17.97
C SER A 293 19.59 11.23 -18.72
N LYS A 294 20.07 11.20 -19.98
CA LYS A 294 20.23 12.39 -20.84
C LYS A 294 18.88 13.08 -21.12
N LEU A 295 17.82 12.29 -21.30
CA LEU A 295 16.48 12.79 -21.58
C LEU A 295 15.69 13.16 -20.31
N GLY A 296 16.25 12.95 -19.13
CA GLY A 296 15.56 13.20 -17.85
C GLY A 296 14.49 12.16 -17.53
N TYR A 297 14.38 11.08 -18.29
CA TYR A 297 13.36 10.05 -18.16
C TYR A 297 13.52 9.19 -16.89
N ARG A 298 14.68 9.24 -16.23
CA ARG A 298 14.82 8.64 -14.90
C ARG A 298 13.91 9.26 -13.82
N LYS A 299 13.48 10.51 -14.03
CA LYS A 299 12.56 11.21 -13.12
C LYS A 299 11.11 11.15 -13.60
N ARG A 300 10.93 11.30 -14.90
CA ARG A 300 9.61 11.31 -15.52
C ARG A 300 9.69 10.82 -16.96
N GLU A 301 9.12 9.67 -17.18
CA GLU A 301 9.02 9.07 -18.51
C GLU A 301 7.85 9.66 -19.31
N PRO A 302 7.91 9.62 -20.67
CA PRO A 302 6.77 9.99 -21.49
C PRO A 302 5.63 8.95 -21.37
N ASN A 303 4.44 9.30 -21.90
CA ASN A 303 3.30 8.41 -22.04
C ASN A 303 2.87 7.74 -20.71
N GLU A 304 2.69 8.55 -19.68
CA GLU A 304 2.19 8.05 -18.39
C GLU A 304 0.81 7.41 -18.57
N PRO A 305 0.58 6.16 -18.09
CA PRO A 305 -0.72 5.53 -18.17
C PRO A 305 -1.74 6.23 -17.25
N PRO A 306 -3.05 6.05 -17.49
CA PRO A 306 -4.08 6.57 -16.61
C PRO A 306 -3.92 6.07 -15.18
N GLN A 307 -4.16 6.93 -14.20
CA GLN A 307 -4.17 6.57 -12.79
C GLN A 307 -5.34 5.63 -12.50
N GLU A 308 -5.04 4.46 -11.94
CA GLU A 308 -6.05 3.56 -11.42
C GLU A 308 -6.57 4.07 -10.06
N GLN A 309 -7.82 3.76 -9.76
CA GLN A 309 -8.45 4.18 -8.51
C GLN A 309 -8.99 2.97 -7.76
N PRO A 310 -8.65 2.77 -6.49
CA PRO A 310 -9.24 1.73 -5.68
C PRO A 310 -10.70 2.06 -5.40
N THR A 311 -11.55 1.04 -5.40
CA THR A 311 -12.99 1.21 -5.27
C THR A 311 -13.59 0.51 -4.06
N LYS A 312 -12.95 -0.56 -3.57
CA LYS A 312 -13.53 -1.46 -2.57
C LYS A 312 -13.77 -0.76 -1.24
N LEU A 313 -12.77 -0.05 -0.72
CA LEU A 313 -12.92 0.69 0.53
C LEU A 313 -14.01 1.77 0.43
N ARG A 314 -14.07 2.49 -0.69
CA ARG A 314 -15.14 3.45 -0.95
C ARG A 314 -16.51 2.77 -0.99
N ARG A 315 -16.64 1.63 -1.67
CA ARG A 315 -17.89 0.84 -1.72
C ARG A 315 -18.33 0.38 -0.32
N MET A 316 -17.39 0.02 0.56
CA MET A 316 -17.69 -0.32 1.94
C MET A 316 -18.29 0.87 2.70
N VAL A 317 -17.71 2.06 2.56
CA VAL A 317 -18.25 3.29 3.16
C VAL A 317 -19.62 3.64 2.58
N GLU A 318 -19.76 3.63 1.24
CA GLU A 318 -21.04 3.88 0.58
C GLU A 318 -22.13 2.87 0.99
N TYR A 319 -21.78 1.63 1.21
CA TYR A 319 -22.72 0.61 1.70
C TYR A 319 -23.29 0.98 3.07
N HIS A 320 -22.42 1.37 4.02
CA HIS A 320 -22.88 1.81 5.34
C HIS A 320 -23.79 3.04 5.25
N GLN A 321 -23.42 4.01 4.44
CA GLN A 321 -24.23 5.22 4.28
C GLN A 321 -25.55 4.98 3.54
N ARG A 322 -25.52 4.29 2.38
CA ARG A 322 -26.69 4.15 1.50
C ARG A 322 -27.60 2.97 1.84
N LYS A 323 -27.03 1.87 2.37
CA LYS A 323 -27.78 0.66 2.67
C LYS A 323 -28.15 0.52 4.14
N LEU A 324 -27.24 0.92 5.03
CA LEU A 324 -27.47 0.87 6.47
C LEU A 324 -27.97 2.22 7.04
N GLY A 325 -28.00 3.29 6.23
CA GLY A 325 -28.53 4.59 6.61
C GLY A 325 -27.63 5.40 7.52
N TYR A 326 -26.35 5.10 7.60
CA TYR A 326 -25.40 5.84 8.46
C TYR A 326 -25.16 7.25 7.93
N SER A 327 -25.33 8.24 8.80
CA SER A 327 -24.89 9.62 8.55
C SER A 327 -23.36 9.73 8.61
N ASP A 328 -22.83 10.87 8.22
CA ASP A 328 -21.38 11.17 8.38
C ASP A 328 -20.96 11.12 9.86
N ASP A 329 -21.86 11.53 10.77
CA ASP A 329 -21.64 11.45 12.22
C ASP A 329 -21.60 10.01 12.71
N ASP A 330 -22.51 9.15 12.24
CA ASP A 330 -22.51 7.72 12.57
C ASP A 330 -21.25 7.02 12.03
N MET A 331 -20.82 7.37 10.82
CA MET A 331 -19.58 6.86 10.23
C MET A 331 -18.35 7.32 11.02
N ALA A 332 -18.32 8.57 11.42
CA ALA A 332 -17.24 9.10 12.25
C ALA A 332 -17.16 8.36 13.60
N LYS A 333 -18.30 8.14 14.26
CA LYS A 333 -18.38 7.35 15.50
C LYS A 333 -17.94 5.90 15.29
N LEU A 334 -18.41 5.24 14.23
CA LEU A 334 -18.02 3.85 13.89
C LEU A 334 -16.50 3.70 13.75
N LEU A 335 -15.86 4.68 13.13
CA LEU A 335 -14.42 4.66 12.84
C LEU A 335 -13.57 5.35 13.92
N PHE A 336 -14.17 5.87 14.97
CA PHE A 336 -13.52 6.65 16.02
C PHE A 336 -12.73 7.85 15.46
N LEU A 337 -13.37 8.57 14.57
CA LEU A 337 -12.86 9.79 13.95
C LEU A 337 -13.76 10.99 14.33
N THR A 338 -13.23 12.18 14.17
CA THR A 338 -14.08 13.35 14.03
C THR A 338 -14.75 13.37 12.66
N VAL A 339 -15.90 14.02 12.51
CA VAL A 339 -16.58 14.15 11.21
C VAL A 339 -15.66 14.79 10.15
N THR A 340 -14.87 15.77 10.56
CA THR A 340 -13.88 16.42 9.67
C THR A 340 -12.84 15.43 9.16
N GLU A 341 -12.28 14.60 10.05
CA GLU A 341 -11.31 13.57 9.66
C GLU A 341 -11.95 12.48 8.79
N PHE A 342 -13.18 12.05 9.12
CA PHE A 342 -13.92 11.10 8.30
C PHE A 342 -14.08 11.62 6.86
N LYS A 343 -14.55 12.85 6.69
CA LYS A 343 -14.70 13.48 5.36
C LYS A 343 -13.37 13.59 4.64
N ARG A 344 -12.33 14.02 5.31
CA ARG A 344 -10.99 14.12 4.72
C ARG A 344 -10.47 12.77 4.22
N MET A 345 -10.73 11.69 4.95
CA MET A 345 -10.18 10.37 4.67
C MET A 345 -11.01 9.56 3.66
N TYR A 346 -12.34 9.69 3.68
CA TYR A 346 -13.25 8.78 2.98
C TYR A 346 -14.25 9.45 2.04
N ALA A 347 -14.48 10.75 2.21
CA ALA A 347 -15.34 11.54 1.34
C ALA A 347 -14.60 12.81 0.87
N PRO A 348 -13.43 12.67 0.23
CA PRO A 348 -12.72 13.84 -0.27
C PRO A 348 -13.63 14.55 -1.27
N GLU A 349 -13.75 15.87 -1.14
CA GLU A 349 -14.41 16.69 -2.15
C GLU A 349 -13.74 16.43 -3.51
N PRO A 350 -14.52 16.33 -4.59
CA PRO A 350 -13.92 16.23 -5.91
C PRO A 350 -12.98 17.45 -6.07
N PRO A 351 -11.77 17.26 -6.62
CA PRO A 351 -10.86 18.38 -6.81
C PRO A 351 -11.61 19.46 -7.56
N LEU A 352 -11.67 20.67 -6.99
CA LEU A 352 -12.27 21.86 -7.63
C LEU A 352 -11.79 21.90 -9.08
N ALA A 353 -12.71 21.78 -10.01
CA ALA A 353 -12.38 21.87 -11.42
C ALA A 353 -11.58 23.16 -11.61
N ARG A 354 -10.29 23.03 -11.99
CA ARG A 354 -9.47 24.17 -12.31
C ARG A 354 -10.17 24.85 -13.46
N HIS A 355 -10.90 25.93 -13.18
CA HIS A 355 -11.43 26.79 -14.22
C HIS A 355 -10.24 27.26 -15.05
N LEU A 356 -10.12 26.70 -16.25
CA LEU A 356 -9.25 27.23 -17.27
C LEU A 356 -9.70 28.68 -17.48
N ARG A 357 -8.94 29.63 -16.94
CA ARG A 357 -9.07 31.03 -17.37
C ARG A 357 -8.61 31.06 -18.83
N LEU A 358 -9.56 31.18 -19.72
CA LEU A 358 -9.27 31.63 -21.06
C LEU A 358 -8.62 33.00 -20.91
N VAL A 359 -7.33 33.09 -21.21
CA VAL A 359 -6.65 34.37 -21.40
C VAL A 359 -7.03 34.80 -22.81
N ASN A 360 -7.83 35.83 -22.91
CA ASN A 360 -8.10 36.54 -24.15
C ASN A 360 -6.85 37.32 -24.58
#